data_990316b1c243030b6e79977903f3df05
#
_entry.id   990316b1c243030b6e79977903f3df05
#
_cell.length_a   1.000
_cell.length_b   1.000
_cell.length_c   1.000
_cell.angle_alpha   90.00
_cell.angle_beta   90.00
_cell.angle_gamma   90.00
#
_symmetry.space_group_name_H-M   'P 1'
#
loop_
_entity.id
_entity.type
_entity.pdbx_description
1 polymer ?
#
loop_
_entity_poly.entity_id
_entity_poly.type
_entity_poly.pdbx_seq_one_letter_code
_entity_poly.pdbx_strand_id
1 'polypeptide(L)' 'IRDRFDSMKYVCDVCGYVYDPEIGDPDNGVDAGTAWEDVPEDWVCPLCGVGKDEFSAEE' A
#
# COMPACT_ATOMS: atom_id res chain seq x y z
N ILE A 1 -7.15 -19.82 -6.82
CA ILE A 1 -6.86 -19.51 -6.77
C ILE A 1 -6.58 -18.69 -6.57
N ARG A 2 -6.57 -18.21 -6.33
CA ARG A 2 -6.36 -17.44 -6.12
C ARG A 2 -5.61 -16.89 -5.99
N ASP A 3 -5.16 -16.42 -5.80
CA ASP A 3 -4.59 -15.83 -5.64
C ASP A 3 -3.58 -15.58 -5.57
N ARG A 4 -2.98 -15.52 -6.02
CA ARG A 4 -2.11 -15.30 -6.16
C ARG A 4 -1.62 -14.32 -5.62
N PHE A 5 -1.18 -13.72 -5.65
CA PHE A 5 -0.67 -12.72 -5.37
C PHE A 5 -1.48 -12.08 -4.47
N ASP A 6 -1.50 -12.10 -3.61
CA ASP A 6 -2.21 -11.82 -2.83
C ASP A 6 -2.34 -10.62 -2.60
N SER A 7 -2.91 -10.05 -2.82
CA SER A 7 -3.20 -8.83 -2.62
C SER A 7 -3.43 -8.51 -1.23
N MET A 8 -2.52 -8.73 -0.44
CA MET A 8 -2.65 -8.35 0.92
C MET A 8 -2.66 -6.84 1.02
N LYS A 9 -3.70 -6.28 1.65
CA LYS A 9 -3.81 -4.85 1.80
C LYS A 9 -3.09 -4.39 3.04
N TYR A 10 -2.69 -3.14 3.04
CA TYR A 10 -1.98 -2.54 4.16
C TYR A 10 -2.71 -1.28 4.57
N VAL A 11 -2.86 -1.09 5.88
CA VAL A 11 -3.65 0.00 6.42
C VAL A 11 -2.73 0.94 7.17
N CYS A 12 -2.87 2.23 6.91
CA CYS A 12 -2.14 3.24 7.64
C CYS A 12 -2.65 3.28 9.07
N ASP A 13 -1.74 3.14 10.02
CA ASP A 13 -2.15 3.12 11.42
C ASP A 13 -2.51 4.51 11.94
N VAL A 14 -2.22 5.54 11.18
CA VAL A 14 -2.45 6.92 11.62
C VAL A 14 -3.79 7.44 11.12
N CYS A 15 -4.07 7.29 9.82
CA CYS A 15 -5.28 7.87 9.27
C CYS A 15 -6.25 6.84 8.71
N GLY A 16 -5.85 5.58 8.62
CA GLY A 16 -6.75 4.54 8.12
C GLY A 16 -6.76 4.36 6.62
N TYR A 17 -5.84 5.01 5.91
CA TYR A 17 -5.76 4.82 4.47
C TYR A 17 -5.40 3.37 4.17
N VAL A 18 -6.05 2.78 3.17
CA VAL A 18 -5.81 1.40 2.80
C VAL A 18 -5.06 1.37 1.48
N TYR A 19 -3.87 0.77 1.46
CA TYR A 19 -3.14 0.54 0.23
C TYR A 19 -3.58 -0.80 -0.35
N ASP A 20 -4.16 -0.77 -1.53
CA ASP A 20 -4.61 -1.97 -2.20
C ASP A 20 -3.66 -2.23 -3.37
N PRO A 21 -2.89 -3.33 -3.33
CA PRO A 21 -1.93 -3.58 -4.41
C PRO A 21 -2.56 -3.66 -5.79
N GLU A 22 -3.82 -4.06 -5.87
CA GLU A 22 -4.45 -4.13 -7.17
C GLU A 22 -4.75 -2.77 -7.76
N ILE A 23 -4.84 -1.76 -6.89
CA ILE A 23 -5.14 -0.41 -7.33
C ILE A 23 -3.88 0.43 -7.38
N GLY A 24 -2.99 0.19 -6.42
CA GLY A 24 -1.77 0.97 -6.33
C GLY A 24 -2.03 2.41 -5.93
N ASP A 25 -1.13 3.27 -6.30
CA ASP A 25 -1.25 4.69 -6.01
C ASP A 25 -0.59 5.44 -7.15
N PRO A 26 -1.20 5.39 -8.35
CA PRO A 26 -0.53 5.97 -9.53
C PRO A 26 -0.31 7.47 -9.41
N ASP A 27 -1.12 8.15 -8.60
CA ASP A 27 -0.91 9.58 -8.42
C ASP A 27 0.40 9.87 -7.72
N ASN A 28 0.96 8.90 -7.04
CA ASN A 28 2.22 9.07 -6.33
C ASN A 28 3.29 8.11 -6.85
N GLY A 29 3.11 7.63 -8.07
CA GLY A 29 4.15 6.86 -8.73
C GLY A 29 4.13 5.36 -8.47
N VAL A 30 3.06 4.84 -7.91
CA VAL A 30 2.95 3.41 -7.63
C VAL A 30 1.89 2.83 -8.55
N ASP A 31 2.31 2.07 -9.54
CA ASP A 31 1.38 1.53 -10.53
C ASP A 31 0.46 0.50 -9.91
N ALA A 32 -0.72 0.37 -10.49
CA ALA A 32 -1.64 -0.69 -10.10
C ALA A 32 -0.94 -2.03 -10.31
N GLY A 33 -1.14 -2.95 -9.39
CA GLY A 33 -0.49 -4.24 -9.46
C GLY A 33 0.85 -4.31 -8.77
N THR A 34 1.26 -3.25 -8.08
CA THR A 34 2.52 -3.23 -7.36
C THR A 34 2.32 -3.84 -5.99
N ALA A 35 3.06 -4.91 -5.70
CA ALA A 35 2.99 -5.51 -4.38
C ALA A 35 3.56 -4.56 -3.34
N TRP A 36 3.12 -4.73 -2.10
CA TRP A 36 3.56 -3.83 -1.04
C TRP A 36 5.08 -3.78 -0.91
N GLU A 37 5.71 -4.92 -1.06
CA GLU A 37 7.16 -4.98 -0.91
C GLU A 37 7.87 -4.29 -2.06
N ASP A 38 7.18 -4.06 -3.17
CA ASP A 38 7.76 -3.35 -4.32
C ASP A 38 7.49 -1.87 -4.26
N VAL A 39 6.70 -1.40 -3.32
CA VAL A 39 6.45 0.02 -3.15
C VAL A 39 7.73 0.68 -2.66
N PRO A 40 8.15 1.80 -3.25
CA PRO A 40 9.40 2.45 -2.83
C PRO A 40 9.37 2.78 -1.35
N GLU A 41 10.52 2.71 -0.72
CA GLU A 41 10.57 2.98 0.70
C GLU A 41 10.34 4.44 1.03
N ASP A 42 10.53 5.31 0.06
CA ASP A 42 10.26 6.72 0.31
C ASP A 42 8.83 7.10 -0.02
N TRP A 43 8.00 6.14 -0.40
CA TRP A 43 6.58 6.40 -0.59
C TRP A 43 5.93 6.67 0.76
N VAL A 44 5.02 7.62 0.79
CA VAL A 44 4.34 7.97 2.02
C VAL A 44 2.84 7.93 1.80
N CYS A 45 2.13 7.86 2.91
CA CYS A 45 0.68 7.84 2.87
C CYS A 45 0.18 9.11 2.17
N PRO A 46 -0.69 8.97 1.15
CA PRO A 46 -1.17 10.15 0.44
C PRO A 46 -2.13 11.00 1.25
N LEU A 47 -2.61 10.50 2.38
CA LEU A 47 -3.54 11.25 3.18
C LEU A 47 -2.88 11.95 4.36
N CYS A 48 -1.98 11.27 5.04
CA CYS A 48 -1.37 11.87 6.23
C CYS A 48 0.15 12.01 6.16
N GLY A 49 0.78 11.39 5.17
CA GLY A 49 2.19 11.64 4.92
C GLY A 49 3.17 10.79 5.71
N VAL A 50 2.70 9.78 6.43
CA VAL A 50 3.64 8.93 7.17
C VAL A 50 4.23 7.88 6.24
N GLY A 51 5.36 7.32 6.63
CA GLY A 51 6.04 6.34 5.81
C GLY A 51 5.44 4.96 5.92
N LYS A 52 6.04 4.04 5.17
CA LYS A 52 5.54 2.67 5.13
C LYS A 52 5.60 1.99 6.48
N ASP A 53 6.50 2.41 7.35
CA ASP A 53 6.63 1.76 8.64
C ASP A 53 5.44 2.05 9.56
N GLU A 54 4.54 2.94 9.16
CA GLU A 54 3.32 3.17 9.91
C GLU A 54 2.15 2.38 9.36
N PHE A 55 2.40 1.45 8.47
CA PHE A 55 1.35 0.63 7.89
C PHE A 55 1.41 -0.77 8.45
N SER A 56 0.24 -1.37 8.60
CA SER A 56 0.12 -2.75 9.07
C SER A 56 -0.66 -3.57 8.06
N ALA A 57 -0.29 -4.83 7.94
CA ALA A 57 -1.00 -5.70 7.03
C ALA A 57 -2.43 -5.91 7.51
N GLU A 58 -3.34 -5.82 6.58
CA GLU A 58 -4.73 -6.05 6.88
C GLU A 58 -5.06 -7.48 6.51
N GLU A 59 -5.33 -8.31 7.49
CA GLU A 59 -5.65 -9.69 7.19
C GLU A 59 -7.12 -9.97 7.31
#